data_cf5704fcaefde143262541863d166491
#
_entry.id   cf5704fcaefde143262541863d166491
#
_cell.length_a   1.000
_cell.length_b   1.000
_cell.length_c   1.000
_cell.angle_alpha   90.00
_cell.angle_beta   90.00
_cell.angle_gamma   90.00
#
_symmetry.space_group_name_H-M   'P 1'
#
loop_
_entity.id
_entity.type
_entity.pdbx_description
1 polymer ?
#
loop_
_entity_poly.entity_id
_entity_poly.type
_entity_poly.pdbx_seq_one_letter_code
_entity_poly.pdbx_strand_id
1 'polypeptide(L)'
;MERVALVTGASSGIGAATARRLAGAGFLVYGAARRTDRLAELATDGVRALALDVTSDDSMVAAVDQVLSETGRIDLLVNNAGYGSYGAIEDVPMDEARRQIEVNLFGLARMIQLVVPGMRARRSGTIVNITSMGGKITTPFGGWYHASKFAVEGLSDALRLELARFGVHVVVIEPGAIATEWGGIAMDTARAASGQGPYAEQVRAMNAGMNGAVARWASDPDVVARAIERAATTDRPRTRYAIGFMAKPALLARRLLPDRAMDWLQTRMLT
;
A
#
# COMPACT_ATOMS: atom_id res chain seq x y z
N MET A 1 -27.47 -2.12 -9.55
CA MET A 1 -26.90 -2.53 -8.24
C MET A 1 -25.72 -1.61 -7.95
N GLU A 2 -25.63 -1.18 -6.70
CA GLU A 2 -24.53 -0.39 -6.22
C GLU A 2 -23.22 -1.20 -6.23
N ARG A 3 -22.12 -0.61 -6.65
CA ARG A 3 -20.80 -1.28 -6.66
C ARG A 3 -20.22 -1.30 -5.26
N VAL A 4 -19.69 -2.43 -4.83
CA VAL A 4 -19.15 -2.64 -3.48
C VAL A 4 -17.63 -2.58 -3.49
N ALA A 5 -17.06 -1.75 -2.61
CA ALA A 5 -15.62 -1.59 -2.44
C ALA A 5 -15.19 -2.00 -1.02
N LEU A 6 -14.14 -2.80 -0.92
CA LEU A 6 -13.47 -3.15 0.32
C LEU A 6 -12.07 -2.52 0.32
N VAL A 7 -11.81 -1.61 1.28
CA VAL A 7 -10.54 -0.87 1.41
C VAL A 7 -9.84 -1.28 2.70
N THR A 8 -8.71 -1.98 2.61
CA THR A 8 -7.92 -2.36 3.79
C THR A 8 -7.01 -1.21 4.24
N GLY A 9 -6.74 -1.11 5.54
CA GLY A 9 -5.93 -0.04 6.11
C GLY A 9 -6.58 1.35 6.01
N ALA A 10 -7.92 1.40 6.06
CA ALA A 10 -8.70 2.61 5.86
C ALA A 10 -8.72 3.58 7.07
N SER A 11 -8.06 3.25 8.17
CA SER A 11 -8.07 4.09 9.40
C SER A 11 -7.22 5.37 9.30
N SER A 12 -6.43 5.56 8.25
CA SER A 12 -5.61 6.77 8.05
C SER A 12 -5.07 6.91 6.63
N GLY A 13 -4.47 8.04 6.32
CA GLY A 13 -3.66 8.28 5.12
C GLY A 13 -4.37 7.94 3.81
N ILE A 14 -3.68 7.21 2.94
CA ILE A 14 -4.18 6.83 1.60
C ILE A 14 -5.48 6.03 1.71
N GLY A 15 -5.58 5.09 2.66
CA GLY A 15 -6.77 4.26 2.82
C GLY A 15 -8.02 5.07 3.18
N ALA A 16 -7.90 5.99 4.14
CA ALA A 16 -9.00 6.87 4.54
C ALA A 16 -9.43 7.81 3.40
N ALA A 17 -8.47 8.44 2.72
CA ALA A 17 -8.75 9.29 1.55
C ALA A 17 -9.43 8.50 0.42
N THR A 18 -8.98 7.25 0.19
CA THR A 18 -9.57 6.36 -0.81
C THR A 18 -11.00 5.98 -0.46
N ALA A 19 -11.26 5.61 0.80
CA ALA A 19 -12.60 5.23 1.25
C ALA A 19 -13.60 6.38 1.06
N ARG A 20 -13.26 7.60 1.50
CA ARG A 20 -14.08 8.81 1.29
C ARG A 20 -14.37 9.05 -0.19
N ARG A 21 -13.35 9.00 -1.00
CA ARG A 21 -13.47 9.31 -2.43
C ARG A 21 -14.33 8.29 -3.17
N LEU A 22 -14.18 7.01 -2.86
CA LEU A 22 -15.00 5.95 -3.44
C LEU A 22 -16.47 6.05 -3.01
N ALA A 23 -16.74 6.41 -1.75
CA ALA A 23 -18.11 6.67 -1.29
C ALA A 23 -18.73 7.85 -2.05
N GLY A 24 -17.99 8.96 -2.22
CA GLY A 24 -18.40 10.10 -3.05
C GLY A 24 -18.58 9.76 -4.53
N ALA A 25 -17.94 8.70 -5.03
CA ALA A 25 -18.10 8.19 -6.39
C ALA A 25 -19.25 7.16 -6.54
N GLY A 26 -20.07 6.95 -5.50
CA GLY A 26 -21.24 6.09 -5.50
C GLY A 26 -20.96 4.61 -5.30
N PHE A 27 -19.85 4.27 -4.63
CA PHE A 27 -19.61 2.92 -4.13
C PHE A 27 -20.20 2.75 -2.72
N LEU A 28 -20.74 1.58 -2.45
CA LEU A 28 -20.91 1.12 -1.08
C LEU A 28 -19.54 0.68 -0.54
N VAL A 29 -18.96 1.47 0.37
CA VAL A 29 -17.58 1.30 0.82
C VAL A 29 -17.53 0.67 2.21
N TYR A 30 -16.76 -0.41 2.33
CA TYR A 30 -16.32 -0.96 3.61
C TYR A 30 -14.87 -0.55 3.84
N GLY A 31 -14.67 0.33 4.81
CA GLY A 31 -13.34 0.72 5.29
C GLY A 31 -12.91 -0.23 6.39
N ALA A 32 -11.84 -0.99 6.15
CA ALA A 32 -11.41 -2.06 7.04
C ALA A 32 -10.06 -1.77 7.69
N ALA A 33 -9.96 -1.90 9.02
CA ALA A 33 -8.72 -1.74 9.79
C ALA A 33 -8.85 -2.30 11.20
N ARG A 34 -7.73 -2.38 11.92
CA ARG A 34 -7.69 -2.74 13.35
C ARG A 34 -8.22 -1.63 14.27
N ARG A 35 -7.95 -0.37 13.91
CA ARG A 35 -8.38 0.83 14.66
C ARG A 35 -9.79 1.22 14.25
N THR A 36 -10.78 0.56 14.81
CA THR A 36 -12.20 0.75 14.46
C THR A 36 -12.75 2.10 14.93
N ASP A 37 -12.21 2.65 16.00
CA ASP A 37 -12.48 3.99 16.49
C ASP A 37 -12.24 5.07 15.41
N ARG A 38 -11.11 4.99 14.72
CA ARG A 38 -10.79 5.89 13.60
C ARG A 38 -11.64 5.64 12.35
N LEU A 39 -12.12 4.42 12.16
CA LEU A 39 -13.05 4.11 11.06
C LEU A 39 -14.42 4.75 11.32
N ALA A 40 -14.84 4.90 12.57
CA ALA A 40 -16.09 5.55 12.93
C ALA A 40 -16.14 7.01 12.43
N GLU A 41 -15.00 7.70 12.36
CA GLU A 41 -14.89 9.05 11.81
C GLU A 41 -15.28 9.11 10.31
N LEU A 42 -15.15 8.00 9.58
CA LEU A 42 -15.50 7.90 8.16
C LEU A 42 -17.01 7.62 7.94
N ALA A 43 -17.76 7.33 8.99
CA ALA A 43 -19.18 7.02 8.87
C ALA A 43 -19.98 8.23 8.33
N THR A 44 -19.58 9.46 8.65
CA THR A 44 -20.18 10.69 8.12
C THR A 44 -19.99 10.84 6.61
N ASP A 45 -18.97 10.18 6.06
CA ASP A 45 -18.67 10.14 4.62
C ASP A 45 -19.35 8.95 3.92
N GLY A 46 -20.22 8.19 4.60
CA GLY A 46 -20.94 7.04 4.06
C GLY A 46 -20.10 5.75 4.00
N VAL A 47 -18.97 5.69 4.72
CA VAL A 47 -18.11 4.50 4.79
C VAL A 47 -18.55 3.60 5.93
N ARG A 48 -18.80 2.32 5.67
CA ARG A 48 -19.07 1.31 6.68
C ARG A 48 -17.76 0.84 7.32
N ALA A 49 -17.69 0.92 8.65
CA ALA A 49 -16.54 0.44 9.40
C ALA A 49 -16.53 -1.08 9.50
N LEU A 50 -15.36 -1.69 9.27
CA LEU A 50 -15.17 -3.13 9.33
C LEU A 50 -13.87 -3.45 10.11
N ALA A 51 -13.97 -4.27 11.15
CA ALA A 51 -12.80 -4.72 11.88
C ALA A 51 -11.99 -5.70 11.01
N LEU A 52 -10.68 -5.46 10.87
CA LEU A 52 -9.81 -6.32 10.06
C LEU A 52 -8.37 -6.26 10.56
N ASP A 53 -7.81 -7.42 10.89
CA ASP A 53 -6.37 -7.63 11.00
C ASP A 53 -5.91 -8.53 9.85
N VAL A 54 -5.08 -7.99 8.96
CA VAL A 54 -4.54 -8.73 7.80
C VAL A 54 -3.47 -9.76 8.16
N THR A 55 -3.14 -9.91 9.43
CA THR A 55 -2.27 -10.97 9.95
C THR A 55 -3.03 -12.13 10.59
N SER A 56 -4.37 -12.05 10.63
CA SER A 56 -5.25 -13.09 11.17
C SER A 56 -6.16 -13.62 10.08
N ASP A 57 -6.05 -14.92 9.76
CA ASP A 57 -6.90 -15.57 8.75
C ASP A 57 -8.38 -15.49 9.14
N ASP A 58 -8.71 -15.80 10.40
CA ASP A 58 -10.08 -15.72 10.90
C ASP A 58 -10.67 -14.32 10.76
N SER A 59 -9.87 -13.28 11.03
CA SER A 59 -10.31 -11.89 10.86
C SER A 59 -10.55 -11.53 9.40
N MET A 60 -9.70 -12.01 8.48
CA MET A 60 -9.88 -11.76 7.04
C MET A 60 -11.10 -12.49 6.49
N VAL A 61 -11.28 -13.75 6.87
CA VAL A 61 -12.47 -14.54 6.48
C VAL A 61 -13.74 -13.88 7.00
N ALA A 62 -13.80 -13.56 8.30
CA ALA A 62 -14.99 -12.93 8.90
C ALA A 62 -15.34 -11.59 8.23
N ALA A 63 -14.33 -10.77 7.91
CA ALA A 63 -14.52 -9.49 7.25
C ALA A 63 -15.09 -9.65 5.81
N VAL A 64 -14.56 -10.58 5.03
CA VAL A 64 -15.06 -10.84 3.68
C VAL A 64 -16.45 -11.45 3.71
N ASP A 65 -16.71 -12.40 4.60
CA ASP A 65 -18.01 -13.05 4.77
C ASP A 65 -19.09 -12.05 5.20
N GLN A 66 -18.76 -11.10 6.09
CA GLN A 66 -19.67 -10.03 6.46
C GLN A 66 -20.07 -9.19 5.24
N VAL A 67 -19.11 -8.73 4.44
CA VAL A 67 -19.41 -7.95 3.23
C VAL A 67 -20.25 -8.75 2.25
N LEU A 68 -19.92 -10.02 2.04
CA LEU A 68 -20.66 -10.90 1.12
C LEU A 68 -22.07 -11.22 1.62
N SER A 69 -22.27 -11.41 2.92
CA SER A 69 -23.60 -11.65 3.50
C SER A 69 -24.53 -10.45 3.37
N GLU A 70 -23.99 -9.24 3.49
CA GLU A 70 -24.74 -7.99 3.38
C GLU A 70 -25.02 -7.57 1.93
N THR A 71 -24.15 -7.92 0.98
CA THR A 71 -24.17 -7.32 -0.38
C THR A 71 -24.18 -8.35 -1.51
N GLY A 72 -23.79 -9.59 -1.22
CA GLY A 72 -23.63 -10.66 -2.21
C GLY A 72 -22.41 -10.50 -3.12
N ARG A 73 -21.62 -9.42 -2.99
CA ARG A 73 -20.53 -9.13 -3.92
C ARG A 73 -19.45 -8.20 -3.36
N ILE A 74 -18.25 -8.28 -3.91
CA ILE A 74 -17.20 -7.27 -3.80
C ILE A 74 -16.72 -6.99 -5.22
N ASP A 75 -16.82 -5.73 -5.67
CA ASP A 75 -16.46 -5.31 -7.03
C ASP A 75 -15.06 -4.71 -7.11
N LEU A 76 -14.64 -4.11 -6.00
CA LEU A 76 -13.35 -3.48 -5.85
C LEU A 76 -12.69 -3.92 -4.54
N LEU A 77 -11.52 -4.50 -4.63
CA LEU A 77 -10.64 -4.73 -3.48
C LEU A 77 -9.45 -3.76 -3.56
N VAL A 78 -9.28 -2.91 -2.54
CA VAL A 78 -8.10 -2.05 -2.40
C VAL A 78 -7.23 -2.57 -1.26
N ASN A 79 -6.16 -3.27 -1.61
CA ASN A 79 -5.15 -3.74 -0.69
C ASN A 79 -4.17 -2.60 -0.36
N ASN A 80 -4.54 -1.81 0.64
CA ASN A 80 -3.75 -0.67 1.09
C ASN A 80 -3.11 -0.87 2.48
N ALA A 81 -3.59 -1.82 3.29
CA ALA A 81 -2.96 -2.14 4.58
C ALA A 81 -1.47 -2.46 4.40
N GLY A 82 -0.63 -1.78 5.18
CA GLY A 82 0.82 -1.94 5.12
C GLY A 82 1.53 -0.89 5.94
N TYR A 83 2.78 -1.15 6.29
CA TYR A 83 3.65 -0.21 6.99
C TYR A 83 5.10 -0.37 6.56
N GLY A 84 5.96 0.59 6.93
CA GLY A 84 7.39 0.50 6.74
C GLY A 84 8.10 0.33 8.08
N SER A 85 8.84 -0.75 8.25
CA SER A 85 9.81 -0.93 9.32
C SER A 85 11.19 -0.75 8.72
N TYR A 86 11.94 0.21 9.23
CA TYR A 86 13.24 0.62 8.75
C TYR A 86 14.32 0.32 9.79
N GLY A 87 15.53 0.05 9.33
CA GLY A 87 16.74 -0.26 10.09
C GLY A 87 17.76 -0.92 9.18
N ALA A 88 19.03 -0.95 9.58
CA ALA A 88 20.05 -1.73 8.88
C ALA A 88 19.62 -3.21 8.87
N ILE A 89 19.90 -3.91 7.78
CA ILE A 89 19.43 -5.30 7.61
C ILE A 89 19.90 -6.20 8.74
N GLU A 90 21.12 -5.98 9.25
CA GLU A 90 21.70 -6.76 10.36
C GLU A 90 21.11 -6.40 11.71
N ASP A 91 20.54 -5.22 11.89
CA ASP A 91 20.00 -4.72 13.16
C ASP A 91 18.50 -5.01 13.33
N VAL A 92 17.76 -5.15 12.21
CA VAL A 92 16.32 -5.41 12.28
C VAL A 92 16.06 -6.83 12.79
N PRO A 93 15.35 -7.01 13.91
CA PRO A 93 15.00 -8.33 14.41
C PRO A 93 14.20 -9.14 13.38
N MET A 94 14.50 -10.44 13.28
CA MET A 94 13.86 -11.31 12.27
C MET A 94 12.35 -11.49 12.46
N ASP A 95 11.85 -11.35 13.68
CA ASP A 95 10.41 -11.36 13.97
C ASP A 95 9.72 -10.09 13.40
N GLU A 96 10.34 -8.92 13.51
CA GLU A 96 9.85 -7.69 12.89
C GLU A 96 9.92 -7.77 11.35
N ALA A 97 11.00 -8.33 10.80
CA ALA A 97 11.12 -8.56 9.37
C ALA A 97 10.00 -9.50 8.85
N ARG A 98 9.73 -10.60 9.56
CA ARG A 98 8.63 -11.52 9.24
C ARG A 98 7.28 -10.83 9.34
N ARG A 99 7.06 -10.06 10.40
CA ARG A 99 5.81 -9.31 10.60
C ARG A 99 5.54 -8.31 9.47
N GLN A 100 6.58 -7.63 9.00
CA GLN A 100 6.45 -6.71 7.86
C GLN A 100 6.05 -7.44 6.57
N ILE A 101 6.65 -8.59 6.31
CA ILE A 101 6.29 -9.44 5.16
C ILE A 101 4.87 -10.00 5.34
N GLU A 102 4.50 -10.42 6.53
CA GLU A 102 3.15 -10.90 6.85
C GLU A 102 2.10 -9.86 6.52
N VAL A 103 2.25 -8.63 7.02
CA VAL A 103 1.29 -7.55 6.76
C VAL A 103 1.29 -7.13 5.29
N ASN A 104 2.48 -6.84 4.71
CA ASN A 104 2.56 -6.17 3.42
C ASN A 104 2.36 -7.10 2.23
N LEU A 105 2.61 -8.41 2.39
CA LEU A 105 2.56 -9.39 1.31
C LEU A 105 1.54 -10.50 1.58
N PHE A 106 1.69 -11.27 2.67
CA PHE A 106 0.83 -12.44 2.88
C PHE A 106 -0.62 -12.05 3.19
N GLY A 107 -0.84 -11.04 4.02
CA GLY A 107 -2.19 -10.49 4.28
C GLY A 107 -2.86 -9.99 3.01
N LEU A 108 -2.13 -9.23 2.19
CA LEU A 108 -2.60 -8.79 0.86
C LEU A 108 -2.96 -9.98 -0.03
N ALA A 109 -2.08 -11.00 -0.11
CA ALA A 109 -2.31 -12.18 -0.93
C ALA A 109 -3.54 -12.97 -0.44
N ARG A 110 -3.72 -13.09 0.88
CA ARG A 110 -4.86 -13.78 1.46
C ARG A 110 -6.19 -13.06 1.17
N MET A 111 -6.24 -11.75 1.29
CA MET A 111 -7.40 -10.95 0.88
C MET A 111 -7.77 -11.18 -0.60
N ILE A 112 -6.77 -11.28 -1.48
CA ILE A 112 -6.99 -11.63 -2.89
C ILE A 112 -7.63 -13.02 -3.02
N GLN A 113 -7.10 -14.03 -2.32
CA GLN A 113 -7.64 -15.40 -2.36
C GLN A 113 -9.10 -15.47 -1.94
N LEU A 114 -9.50 -14.66 -0.95
CA LEU A 114 -10.88 -14.64 -0.44
C LEU A 114 -11.85 -13.95 -1.43
N VAL A 115 -11.40 -12.92 -2.13
CA VAL A 115 -12.29 -12.10 -2.98
C VAL A 115 -12.34 -12.57 -4.45
N VAL A 116 -11.22 -13.08 -4.99
CA VAL A 116 -11.10 -13.48 -6.40
C VAL A 116 -12.13 -14.51 -6.86
N PRO A 117 -12.51 -15.56 -6.08
CA PRO A 117 -13.50 -16.54 -6.53
C PRO A 117 -14.82 -15.90 -6.96
N GLY A 118 -15.33 -14.94 -6.18
CA GLY A 118 -16.54 -14.20 -6.51
C GLY A 118 -16.41 -13.30 -7.73
N MET A 119 -15.31 -12.57 -7.86
CA MET A 119 -15.03 -11.73 -9.04
C MET A 119 -14.90 -12.57 -10.31
N ARG A 120 -14.17 -13.69 -10.23
CA ARG A 120 -13.98 -14.63 -11.34
C ARG A 120 -15.30 -15.23 -11.82
N ALA A 121 -16.17 -15.68 -10.89
CA ALA A 121 -17.48 -16.24 -11.22
C ALA A 121 -18.36 -15.23 -11.95
N ARG A 122 -18.35 -13.96 -11.54
CA ARG A 122 -19.08 -12.86 -12.19
C ARG A 122 -18.40 -12.32 -13.45
N ARG A 123 -17.16 -12.74 -13.72
CA ARG A 123 -16.30 -12.21 -14.82
C ARG A 123 -16.15 -10.69 -14.77
N SER A 124 -16.10 -10.14 -13.57
CA SER A 124 -16.04 -8.70 -13.33
C SER A 124 -15.45 -8.41 -11.96
N GLY A 125 -14.55 -7.44 -11.88
CA GLY A 125 -13.97 -6.95 -10.64
C GLY A 125 -12.65 -6.21 -10.89
N THR A 126 -12.23 -5.45 -9.89
CA THR A 126 -10.94 -4.76 -9.91
C THR A 126 -10.22 -4.97 -8.58
N ILE A 127 -8.95 -5.33 -8.66
CA ILE A 127 -8.04 -5.44 -7.51
C ILE A 127 -7.01 -4.34 -7.65
N VAL A 128 -6.89 -3.50 -6.63
CA VAL A 128 -5.89 -2.43 -6.56
C VAL A 128 -4.91 -2.75 -5.44
N ASN A 129 -3.66 -2.99 -5.79
CA ASN A 129 -2.59 -3.26 -4.83
C ASN A 129 -1.72 -2.00 -4.66
N ILE A 130 -1.60 -1.52 -3.42
CA ILE A 130 -0.74 -0.38 -3.11
C ILE A 130 0.66 -0.87 -2.85
N THR A 131 1.55 -0.63 -3.81
CA THR A 131 2.98 -0.88 -3.66
C THR A 131 3.72 0.39 -3.20
N SER A 132 4.70 0.83 -3.91
CA SER A 132 5.48 2.05 -3.72
C SER A 132 6.43 2.21 -4.90
N MET A 133 6.97 3.40 -5.15
CA MET A 133 8.22 3.52 -5.92
C MET A 133 9.30 2.60 -5.32
N GLY A 134 9.26 2.35 -4.01
CA GLY A 134 10.10 1.40 -3.29
C GLY A 134 9.87 -0.07 -3.63
N GLY A 135 8.93 -0.41 -4.53
CA GLY A 135 8.79 -1.72 -5.16
C GLY A 135 9.63 -1.89 -6.43
N LYS A 136 10.36 -0.85 -6.85
CA LYS A 136 11.23 -0.83 -8.03
C LYS A 136 12.62 -0.25 -7.74
N ILE A 137 12.73 0.57 -6.71
CA ILE A 137 13.99 1.14 -6.21
C ILE A 137 14.17 0.77 -4.75
N THR A 138 15.42 0.86 -4.27
CA THR A 138 15.74 0.64 -2.85
C THR A 138 16.32 1.91 -2.26
N THR A 139 16.26 2.03 -0.95
CA THR A 139 17.01 3.03 -0.17
C THR A 139 17.70 2.33 0.99
N PRO A 140 18.81 2.85 1.50
CA PRO A 140 19.40 2.34 2.73
C PRO A 140 18.37 2.27 3.86
N PHE A 141 18.54 1.34 4.76
CA PHE A 141 17.68 1.07 5.92
C PHE A 141 16.25 0.58 5.64
N GLY A 142 15.81 0.60 4.38
CA GLY A 142 14.48 0.11 3.98
C GLY A 142 14.48 -1.32 3.41
N GLY A 143 15.50 -2.13 3.64
CA GLY A 143 15.69 -3.43 2.96
C GLY A 143 14.47 -4.34 3.01
N TRP A 144 13.92 -4.61 4.18
CA TRP A 144 12.74 -5.47 4.36
C TRP A 144 11.46 -4.86 3.78
N TYR A 145 11.29 -3.54 3.92
CA TYR A 145 10.18 -2.84 3.29
C TYR A 145 10.23 -2.98 1.76
N HIS A 146 11.39 -2.68 1.17
CA HIS A 146 11.57 -2.80 -0.28
C HIS A 146 11.34 -4.24 -0.76
N ALA A 147 11.90 -5.23 -0.06
CA ALA A 147 11.68 -6.64 -0.37
C ALA A 147 10.18 -6.98 -0.41
N SER A 148 9.40 -6.51 0.59
CA SER A 148 7.95 -6.71 0.61
C SER A 148 7.25 -6.08 -0.60
N LYS A 149 7.63 -4.85 -0.98
CA LYS A 149 7.00 -4.12 -2.08
C LYS A 149 7.41 -4.67 -3.46
N PHE A 150 8.67 -5.11 -3.64
CA PHE A 150 9.09 -5.85 -4.83
C PHE A 150 8.30 -7.17 -4.99
N ALA A 151 8.08 -7.88 -3.89
CA ALA A 151 7.28 -9.11 -3.91
C ALA A 151 5.83 -8.84 -4.35
N VAL A 152 5.19 -7.77 -3.86
CA VAL A 152 3.83 -7.38 -4.28
C VAL A 152 3.78 -7.00 -5.75
N GLU A 153 4.82 -6.37 -6.31
CA GLU A 153 4.92 -6.07 -7.74
C GLU A 153 4.89 -7.37 -8.58
N GLY A 154 5.75 -8.32 -8.24
CA GLY A 154 5.81 -9.61 -8.94
C GLY A 154 4.51 -10.40 -8.81
N LEU A 155 3.95 -10.48 -7.59
CA LEU A 155 2.67 -11.11 -7.33
C LEU A 155 1.53 -10.48 -8.15
N SER A 156 1.50 -9.16 -8.22
CA SER A 156 0.46 -8.43 -8.97
C SER A 156 0.56 -8.67 -10.47
N ASP A 157 1.77 -8.77 -11.01
CA ASP A 157 1.97 -9.08 -12.44
C ASP A 157 1.52 -10.49 -12.78
N ALA A 158 1.86 -11.49 -11.97
CA ALA A 158 1.39 -12.87 -12.16
C ALA A 158 -0.15 -12.94 -12.08
N LEU A 159 -0.74 -12.36 -11.03
CA LEU A 159 -2.18 -12.33 -10.83
C LEU A 159 -2.93 -11.66 -11.99
N ARG A 160 -2.38 -10.59 -12.55
CA ARG A 160 -2.96 -9.89 -13.70
C ARG A 160 -3.04 -10.79 -14.93
N LEU A 161 -2.00 -11.58 -15.19
CA LEU A 161 -1.98 -12.53 -16.30
C LEU A 161 -2.97 -13.68 -16.08
N GLU A 162 -3.05 -14.20 -14.86
CA GLU A 162 -3.98 -15.28 -14.49
C GLU A 162 -5.44 -14.85 -14.62
N LEU A 163 -5.76 -13.63 -14.21
CA LEU A 163 -7.15 -13.13 -14.14
C LEU A 163 -7.65 -12.47 -15.44
N ALA A 164 -6.76 -12.18 -16.39
CA ALA A 164 -7.11 -11.48 -17.63
C ALA A 164 -8.26 -12.14 -18.41
N ARG A 165 -8.24 -13.48 -18.53
CA ARG A 165 -9.30 -14.25 -19.22
C ARG A 165 -10.66 -14.23 -18.51
N PHE A 166 -10.69 -13.82 -17.25
CA PHE A 166 -11.90 -13.75 -16.44
C PHE A 166 -12.49 -12.33 -16.34
N GLY A 167 -11.92 -11.36 -17.05
CA GLY A 167 -12.42 -9.98 -17.02
C GLY A 167 -12.19 -9.27 -15.68
N VAL A 168 -11.24 -9.73 -14.87
CA VAL A 168 -10.87 -9.10 -13.60
C VAL A 168 -9.59 -8.30 -13.79
N HIS A 169 -9.64 -7.02 -13.44
CA HIS A 169 -8.51 -6.12 -13.55
C HIS A 169 -7.63 -6.15 -12.30
N VAL A 170 -6.31 -6.15 -12.50
CA VAL A 170 -5.32 -5.98 -11.43
C VAL A 170 -4.49 -4.74 -11.72
N VAL A 171 -4.54 -3.80 -10.79
CA VAL A 171 -3.92 -2.48 -10.90
C VAL A 171 -2.93 -2.30 -9.76
N VAL A 172 -1.76 -1.81 -10.08
CA VAL A 172 -0.73 -1.46 -9.10
C VAL A 172 -0.65 0.06 -8.98
N ILE A 173 -0.72 0.56 -7.76
CA ILE A 173 -0.43 1.96 -7.47
C ILE A 173 0.98 2.02 -6.86
N GLU A 174 1.82 2.86 -7.41
CA GLU A 174 3.23 3.07 -7.03
C GLU A 174 3.39 4.48 -6.43
N PRO A 175 3.00 4.72 -5.15
CA PRO A 175 3.17 6.03 -4.53
C PRO A 175 4.64 6.39 -4.38
N GLY A 176 4.93 7.69 -4.55
CA GLY A 176 6.16 8.32 -4.08
C GLY A 176 6.01 8.78 -2.63
N ALA A 177 6.59 9.93 -2.28
CA ALA A 177 6.41 10.50 -0.95
C ALA A 177 4.99 11.09 -0.80
N ILE A 178 4.24 10.55 0.15
CA ILE A 178 2.88 10.96 0.50
C ILE A 178 2.84 11.39 1.97
N ALA A 179 2.16 12.49 2.26
CA ALA A 179 2.01 13.06 3.59
C ALA A 179 1.05 12.21 4.44
N THR A 180 1.59 11.21 5.14
CA THR A 180 0.86 10.27 5.99
C THR A 180 1.67 9.94 7.25
N GLU A 181 1.06 9.25 8.21
CA GLU A 181 1.73 8.73 9.41
C GLU A 181 2.90 7.75 9.08
N TRP A 182 2.93 7.21 7.86
CA TRP A 182 3.89 6.19 7.43
C TRP A 182 5.35 6.64 7.60
N GLY A 183 5.67 7.89 7.24
CA GLY A 183 7.03 8.42 7.35
C GLY A 183 7.52 8.49 8.78
N GLY A 184 6.67 8.89 9.72
CA GLY A 184 6.96 8.89 11.15
C GLY A 184 7.25 7.48 11.67
N ILE A 185 6.37 6.51 11.34
CA ILE A 185 6.52 5.11 11.75
C ILE A 185 7.86 4.54 11.25
N ALA A 186 8.20 4.77 9.98
CA ALA A 186 9.44 4.29 9.38
C ALA A 186 10.68 4.88 10.08
N MET A 187 10.64 6.17 10.43
CA MET A 187 11.76 6.81 11.13
C MET A 187 11.87 6.39 12.59
N ASP A 188 10.76 6.15 13.27
CA ASP A 188 10.75 5.64 14.65
C ASP A 188 11.36 4.23 14.71
N THR A 189 11.00 3.34 13.79
CA THR A 189 11.59 2.00 13.70
C THR A 189 13.07 2.04 13.34
N ALA A 190 13.49 2.92 12.40
CA ALA A 190 14.89 3.10 12.06
C ALA A 190 15.74 3.55 13.27
N ARG A 191 15.21 4.49 14.05
CA ARG A 191 15.87 4.96 15.28
C ARG A 191 15.94 3.88 16.35
N ALA A 192 14.88 3.12 16.51
CA ALA A 192 14.84 2.03 17.48
C ALA A 192 15.82 0.89 17.13
N ALA A 193 15.88 0.51 15.84
CA ALA A 193 16.74 -0.58 15.40
C ALA A 193 18.22 -0.16 15.26
N SER A 194 18.50 0.97 14.60
CA SER A 194 19.86 1.36 14.18
C SER A 194 20.25 2.79 14.56
N GLY A 195 19.51 3.41 15.48
CA GLY A 195 19.79 4.78 15.94
C GLY A 195 20.99 4.89 16.88
N GLN A 196 21.60 3.76 17.24
CA GLN A 196 22.82 3.65 18.02
C GLN A 196 23.85 2.77 17.26
N GLY A 197 25.11 2.83 17.63
CA GLY A 197 26.14 2.02 17.00
C GLY A 197 26.61 2.54 15.62
N PRO A 198 27.08 1.66 14.72
CA PRO A 198 27.77 2.03 13.50
C PRO A 198 26.91 2.84 12.51
N TYR A 199 25.60 2.69 12.53
CA TYR A 199 24.66 3.31 11.60
C TYR A 199 24.00 4.59 12.13
N ALA A 200 24.28 4.98 13.37
CA ALA A 200 23.58 6.07 14.05
C ALA A 200 23.62 7.42 13.30
N GLU A 201 24.76 7.75 12.69
CA GLU A 201 24.92 8.99 11.93
C GLU A 201 24.07 8.99 10.66
N GLN A 202 24.11 7.90 9.90
CA GLN A 202 23.32 7.73 8.69
C GLN A 202 21.82 7.74 8.95
N VAL A 203 21.38 7.10 10.04
CA VAL A 203 19.95 7.13 10.49
C VAL A 203 19.53 8.55 10.85
N ARG A 204 20.42 9.33 11.54
CA ARG A 204 20.12 10.75 11.81
C ARG A 204 20.02 11.58 10.54
N ALA A 205 20.94 11.40 9.58
CA ALA A 205 20.91 12.10 8.29
C ALA A 205 19.62 11.76 7.51
N MET A 206 19.27 10.49 7.42
CA MET A 206 18.03 10.03 6.78
C MET A 206 16.79 10.65 7.45
N ASN A 207 16.72 10.66 8.79
CA ASN A 207 15.61 11.25 9.52
C ASN A 207 15.50 12.78 9.26
N ALA A 208 16.62 13.48 9.20
CA ALA A 208 16.65 14.89 8.85
C ALA A 208 16.13 15.14 7.41
N GLY A 209 16.53 14.32 6.45
CA GLY A 209 16.04 14.37 5.07
C GLY A 209 14.55 14.09 4.96
N MET A 210 14.04 13.08 5.67
CA MET A 210 12.62 12.73 5.69
C MET A 210 11.76 13.82 6.32
N ASN A 211 12.18 14.39 7.45
CA ASN A 211 11.46 15.48 8.13
C ASN A 211 11.64 16.86 7.45
N GLY A 212 12.66 17.02 6.64
CA GLY A 212 12.97 18.23 5.90
C GLY A 212 12.34 18.27 4.51
N ALA A 213 13.17 18.03 3.48
CA ALA A 213 12.76 18.18 2.08
C ALA A 213 11.62 17.22 1.68
N VAL A 214 11.68 15.95 2.13
CA VAL A 214 10.65 14.97 1.77
C VAL A 214 9.30 15.35 2.35
N ALA A 215 9.23 15.70 3.64
CA ALA A 215 7.98 16.12 4.29
C ALA A 215 7.40 17.39 3.65
N ARG A 216 8.26 18.35 3.28
CA ARG A 216 7.84 19.61 2.65
C ARG A 216 7.20 19.42 1.28
N TRP A 217 7.67 18.44 0.51
CA TRP A 217 7.21 18.18 -0.85
C TRP A 217 6.32 16.95 -0.98
N ALA A 218 6.07 16.24 0.12
CA ALA A 218 5.17 15.09 0.13
C ALA A 218 3.79 15.49 -0.41
N SER A 219 3.26 14.67 -1.28
CA SER A 219 1.94 14.92 -1.89
C SER A 219 0.82 14.54 -0.91
N ASP A 220 -0.31 15.22 -1.02
CA ASP A 220 -1.52 14.88 -0.27
C ASP A 220 -1.99 13.45 -0.63
N PRO A 221 -2.47 12.64 0.35
CA PRO A 221 -3.04 11.31 0.10
C PRO A 221 -4.15 11.28 -0.95
N ASP A 222 -4.88 12.36 -1.12
CA ASP A 222 -5.97 12.46 -2.10
C ASP A 222 -5.48 12.31 -3.55
N VAL A 223 -4.24 12.64 -3.86
CA VAL A 223 -3.71 12.41 -5.23
C VAL A 223 -3.64 10.92 -5.56
N VAL A 224 -3.38 10.06 -4.55
CA VAL A 224 -3.39 8.61 -4.69
C VAL A 224 -4.83 8.10 -4.76
N ALA A 225 -5.71 8.60 -3.89
CA ALA A 225 -7.12 8.24 -3.87
C ALA A 225 -7.81 8.54 -5.22
N ARG A 226 -7.50 9.68 -5.86
CA ARG A 226 -7.96 10.00 -7.23
C ARG A 226 -7.50 8.97 -8.28
N ALA A 227 -6.28 8.50 -8.17
CA ALA A 227 -5.79 7.48 -9.11
C ALA A 227 -6.49 6.13 -8.89
N ILE A 228 -6.78 5.77 -7.65
CA ILE A 228 -7.54 4.57 -7.29
C ILE A 228 -8.98 4.67 -7.79
N GLU A 229 -9.67 5.79 -7.54
CA GLU A 229 -11.02 6.05 -8.07
C GLU A 229 -11.04 5.91 -9.59
N ARG A 230 -10.10 6.55 -10.29
CA ARG A 230 -9.97 6.44 -11.74
C ARG A 230 -9.79 5.00 -12.20
N ALA A 231 -8.95 4.22 -11.51
CA ALA A 231 -8.76 2.80 -11.82
C ALA A 231 -10.04 1.99 -11.59
N ALA A 232 -10.82 2.33 -10.56
CA ALA A 232 -12.06 1.66 -10.19
C ALA A 232 -13.26 2.01 -11.09
N THR A 233 -13.22 3.18 -11.75
CA THR A 233 -14.34 3.68 -12.56
C THR A 233 -14.12 3.58 -14.07
N THR A 234 -12.92 3.20 -14.51
CA THR A 234 -12.56 3.08 -15.93
C THR A 234 -12.71 1.63 -16.39
N ASP A 235 -13.36 1.40 -17.53
CA ASP A 235 -13.55 0.05 -18.10
C ASP A 235 -12.23 -0.68 -18.41
N ARG A 236 -11.20 0.07 -18.79
CA ARG A 236 -9.86 -0.44 -19.10
C ARG A 236 -8.79 0.35 -18.33
N PRO A 237 -8.63 0.11 -17.03
CA PRO A 237 -7.64 0.82 -16.23
C PRO A 237 -6.21 0.52 -16.71
N ARG A 238 -5.29 1.47 -16.50
CA ARG A 238 -3.87 1.19 -16.67
C ARG A 238 -3.44 0.16 -15.64
N THR A 239 -2.46 -0.66 -15.99
CA THR A 239 -1.91 -1.68 -15.08
C THR A 239 -1.12 -1.07 -13.93
N ARG A 240 -0.55 0.14 -14.11
CA ARG A 240 0.26 0.87 -13.11
C ARG A 240 0.01 2.37 -13.11
N TYR A 241 0.06 2.96 -11.91
CA TYR A 241 -0.04 4.40 -11.68
C TYR A 241 1.08 4.84 -10.73
N ALA A 242 2.12 5.48 -11.27
CA ALA A 242 3.15 6.15 -10.47
C ALA A 242 2.62 7.55 -10.06
N ILE A 243 2.41 7.77 -8.78
CA ILE A 243 1.69 8.95 -8.24
C ILE A 243 2.41 9.56 -7.04
N GLY A 244 2.39 10.87 -6.97
CA GLY A 244 2.97 11.64 -5.86
C GLY A 244 4.42 12.04 -6.10
N PHE A 245 4.96 12.78 -5.12
CA PHE A 245 6.30 13.36 -5.23
C PHE A 245 7.36 12.28 -5.45
N MET A 246 8.26 12.52 -6.38
CA MET A 246 9.37 11.65 -6.80
C MET A 246 8.98 10.30 -7.43
N ALA A 247 7.72 9.87 -7.47
CA ALA A 247 7.35 8.56 -8.04
C ALA A 247 7.84 8.40 -9.48
N LYS A 248 7.42 9.28 -10.38
CA LYS A 248 7.78 9.18 -11.81
C LYS A 248 9.28 9.38 -12.08
N PRO A 249 9.95 10.43 -11.57
CA PRO A 249 11.38 10.61 -11.84
C PRO A 249 12.24 9.47 -11.26
N ALA A 250 11.92 8.94 -10.08
CA ALA A 250 12.65 7.84 -9.48
C ALA A 250 12.53 6.54 -10.30
N LEU A 251 11.32 6.20 -10.75
CA LEU A 251 11.08 5.04 -11.60
C LEU A 251 11.73 5.20 -12.99
N LEU A 252 11.72 6.40 -13.54
CA LEU A 252 12.41 6.69 -14.80
C LEU A 252 13.93 6.56 -14.65
N ALA A 253 14.49 7.11 -13.56
CA ALA A 253 15.92 6.97 -13.26
C ALA A 253 16.32 5.50 -13.14
N ARG A 254 15.54 4.69 -12.40
CA ARG A 254 15.79 3.24 -12.26
C ARG A 254 15.76 2.49 -13.60
N ARG A 255 14.93 2.93 -14.53
CA ARG A 255 14.83 2.31 -15.87
C ARG A 255 16.02 2.65 -16.77
N LEU A 256 16.62 3.83 -16.59
CA LEU A 256 17.66 4.36 -17.48
C LEU A 256 19.07 4.21 -16.93
N LEU A 257 19.23 4.20 -15.61
CA LEU A 257 20.53 4.21 -14.96
C LEU A 257 20.96 2.79 -14.57
N PRO A 258 22.26 2.45 -14.77
CA PRO A 258 22.83 1.21 -14.26
C PRO A 258 22.94 1.26 -12.72
N ASP A 259 23.09 0.11 -12.08
CA ASP A 259 23.07 -0.04 -10.62
C ASP A 259 24.06 0.90 -9.91
N ARG A 260 25.31 0.98 -10.38
CA ARG A 260 26.33 1.87 -9.78
C ARG A 260 25.92 3.35 -9.77
N ALA A 261 25.23 3.81 -10.81
CA ALA A 261 24.75 5.19 -10.88
C ALA A 261 23.58 5.42 -9.92
N MET A 262 22.68 4.43 -9.79
CA MET A 262 21.60 4.46 -8.81
C MET A 262 22.15 4.44 -7.38
N ASP A 263 23.13 3.58 -7.07
CA ASP A 263 23.76 3.50 -5.76
C ASP A 263 24.42 4.85 -5.38
N TRP A 264 25.13 5.45 -6.32
CA TRP A 264 25.73 6.79 -6.10
C TRP A 264 24.67 7.86 -5.81
N LEU A 265 23.54 7.83 -6.54
CA LEU A 265 22.45 8.79 -6.34
C LEU A 265 21.80 8.62 -4.96
N GLN A 266 21.58 7.37 -4.55
CA GLN A 266 20.92 7.03 -3.29
C GLN A 266 21.82 7.29 -2.07
N THR A 267 23.12 7.01 -2.19
CA THR A 267 24.09 7.26 -1.11
C THR A 267 24.23 8.75 -0.81
N ARG A 268 24.18 9.60 -1.83
CA ARG A 268 24.20 11.07 -1.65
C ARG A 268 22.99 11.64 -0.92
N MET A 269 21.90 10.90 -0.83
CA MET A 269 20.73 11.31 -0.04
C MET A 269 20.96 11.11 1.48
N LEU A 270 22.06 10.45 1.88
CA LEU A 270 22.43 10.18 3.27
C LEU A 270 23.60 11.04 3.77
N THR A 271 24.21 11.83 2.90
CA THR A 271 25.26 12.81 3.21
C THR A 271 24.72 14.23 3.05
#